data_fa623ed4f56107d26cf0157ff6273a5e
#
_entry.id   fa623ed4f56107d26cf0157ff6273a5e
#
_cell.length_a   1.000
_cell.length_b   1.000
_cell.length_c   1.000
_cell.angle_alpha   90.00
_cell.angle_beta   90.00
_cell.angle_gamma   90.00
#
_symmetry.space_group_name_H-M   'P 1'
#
loop_
_entity.id
_entity.type
_entity.pdbx_description
1 polymer ?
#
loop_
_entity_poly.entity_id
_entity_poly.type
_entity_poly.pdbx_seq_one_letter_code
_entity_poly.pdbx_strand_id
1 'polypeptide(L)'
;GYVEHRPLPSHSFDAGAAWANLALQTTQAGWHAHAMAGFDRDLLRTRLGVPADYAIEAVVAIGRIGDKSLLPEALAQREIPSQRLPLEELVAEGKFAFGT
;
A
#
# COMPACT_ATOMS: atom_id res chain seq x y z
N GLY A 1 14.90 -5.82 6.63
CA GLY A 1 16.20 -6.45 6.62
C GLY A 1 17.16 -5.90 7.64
N TYR A 2 18.24 -6.61 7.87
CA TYR A 2 19.27 -6.26 8.84
C TYR A 2 20.65 -6.42 8.24
N VAL A 3 21.55 -5.53 8.63
CA VAL A 3 23.00 -5.66 8.42
C VAL A 3 23.64 -5.53 9.80
N GLU A 4 24.41 -6.54 10.22
CA GLU A 4 25.09 -6.57 11.53
C GLU A 4 24.14 -6.29 12.69
N HIS A 5 22.95 -6.91 12.69
CA HIS A 5 21.92 -6.76 13.72
C HIS A 5 21.31 -5.34 13.82
N ARG A 6 21.50 -4.51 12.80
CA ARG A 6 20.89 -3.18 12.72
C ARG A 6 19.86 -3.13 11.59
N PRO A 7 18.72 -2.43 11.79
CA PRO A 7 17.75 -2.28 10.72
C PRO A 7 18.36 -1.53 9.53
N LEU A 8 18.06 -1.98 8.31
CA LEU A 8 18.40 -1.24 7.10
C LEU A 8 17.48 -0.02 7.01
N PRO A 9 18.04 1.19 6.76
CA PRO A 9 17.19 2.40 6.65
C PRO A 9 16.19 2.32 5.49
N SER A 10 16.46 1.49 4.49
CA SER A 10 15.63 1.36 3.29
C SER A 10 14.47 0.38 3.42
N HIS A 11 14.22 -0.21 4.59
CA HIS A 11 13.27 -1.31 4.72
C HIS A 11 11.85 -0.94 4.26
N SER A 12 11.35 0.23 4.61
CA SER A 12 10.02 0.67 4.17
C SER A 12 9.97 0.99 2.68
N PHE A 13 11.04 1.56 2.15
CA PHE A 13 11.19 1.81 0.71
C PHE A 13 11.18 0.50 -0.08
N ASP A 14 11.92 -0.50 0.39
CA ASP A 14 11.97 -1.82 -0.23
C ASP A 14 10.62 -2.53 -0.15
N ALA A 15 9.93 -2.40 0.97
CA ALA A 15 8.58 -2.97 1.13
C ALA A 15 7.59 -2.35 0.15
N GLY A 16 7.66 -1.04 -0.07
CA GLY A 16 6.83 -0.34 -1.06
C GLY A 16 7.12 -0.80 -2.47
N ALA A 17 8.37 -1.03 -2.82
CA ALA A 17 8.76 -1.57 -4.12
C ALA A 17 8.22 -3.00 -4.32
N ALA A 18 8.31 -3.83 -3.29
CA ALA A 18 7.75 -5.19 -3.32
C ALA A 18 6.23 -5.15 -3.47
N TRP A 19 5.56 -4.24 -2.80
CA TRP A 19 4.12 -4.02 -2.95
C TRP A 19 3.75 -3.69 -4.40
N ALA A 20 4.46 -2.78 -5.05
CA ALA A 20 4.20 -2.41 -6.44
C ALA A 20 4.32 -3.62 -7.37
N ASN A 21 5.36 -4.44 -7.19
CA ASN A 21 5.56 -5.65 -7.98
C ASN A 21 4.44 -6.68 -7.74
N LEU A 22 4.02 -6.84 -6.48
CA LEU A 22 2.89 -7.71 -6.12
C LEU A 22 1.61 -7.24 -6.81
N ALA A 23 1.33 -5.95 -6.78
CA ALA A 23 0.13 -5.38 -7.39
C ALA A 23 0.11 -5.59 -8.90
N LEU A 24 1.24 -5.37 -9.57
CA LEU A 24 1.37 -5.59 -11.02
C LEU A 24 1.17 -7.06 -11.38
N GLN A 25 1.80 -7.97 -10.65
CA GLN A 25 1.65 -9.41 -10.88
C GLN A 25 0.23 -9.87 -10.65
N THR A 26 -0.41 -9.35 -9.60
CA THR A 26 -1.82 -9.66 -9.29
C THR A 26 -2.73 -9.26 -10.45
N THR A 27 -2.53 -8.07 -11.00
CA THR A 27 -3.30 -7.57 -12.15
C THR A 27 -3.07 -8.46 -13.37
N GLN A 28 -1.82 -8.83 -13.66
CA GLN A 28 -1.48 -9.69 -14.78
C GLN A 28 -2.12 -11.08 -14.66
N ALA A 29 -2.27 -11.57 -13.44
CA ALA A 29 -2.92 -12.86 -13.18
C ALA A 29 -4.45 -12.78 -13.20
N GLY A 30 -5.03 -11.62 -13.45
CA GLY A 30 -6.49 -11.44 -13.53
C GLY A 30 -7.16 -11.27 -12.17
N TRP A 31 -6.40 -10.95 -11.12
CA TRP A 31 -6.92 -10.69 -9.78
C TRP A 31 -6.81 -9.19 -9.45
N HIS A 32 -7.32 -8.81 -8.30
CA HIS A 32 -7.26 -7.44 -7.79
C HIS A 32 -6.57 -7.43 -6.44
N ALA A 33 -5.79 -6.39 -6.19
CA ALA A 33 -5.08 -6.21 -4.93
C ALA A 33 -5.42 -4.85 -4.33
N HIS A 34 -5.63 -4.83 -3.02
CA HIS A 34 -5.94 -3.62 -2.28
C HIS A 34 -5.07 -3.55 -1.03
N ALA A 35 -4.15 -2.60 -0.99
CA ALA A 35 -3.34 -2.33 0.19
C ALA A 35 -4.11 -1.44 1.16
N MET A 36 -4.09 -1.82 2.43
CA MET A 36 -4.79 -1.12 3.49
C MET A 36 -3.84 -0.81 4.63
N ALA A 37 -4.03 0.34 5.28
CA ALA A 37 -3.26 0.76 6.44
C ALA A 37 -4.12 1.12 7.66
N GLY A 38 -5.44 1.20 7.50
CA GLY A 38 -6.39 1.58 8.54
C GLY A 38 -6.83 0.42 9.44
N PHE A 39 -5.92 -0.42 9.86
CA PHE A 39 -6.19 -1.55 10.74
C PHE A 39 -5.47 -1.37 12.08
N ASP A 40 -5.84 -2.19 13.07
CA ASP A 40 -5.17 -2.22 14.38
C ASP A 40 -3.87 -3.02 14.28
N ARG A 41 -2.74 -2.32 14.22
CA ARG A 41 -1.41 -2.94 14.07
C ARG A 41 -1.02 -3.78 15.28
N ASP A 42 -1.35 -3.33 16.47
CA ASP A 42 -0.99 -4.06 17.69
C ASP A 42 -1.75 -5.38 17.79
N LEU A 43 -3.03 -5.35 17.48
CA LEU A 43 -3.86 -6.56 17.44
C LEU A 43 -3.35 -7.54 16.37
N LEU A 44 -3.04 -7.03 15.18
CA LEU A 44 -2.52 -7.85 14.10
C LEU A 44 -1.18 -8.49 14.47
N ARG A 45 -0.29 -7.71 15.08
CA ARG A 45 1.01 -8.20 15.56
C ARG A 45 0.84 -9.37 16.52
N THR A 46 -0.07 -9.23 17.48
CA THR A 46 -0.36 -10.27 18.46
C THR A 46 -0.97 -11.52 17.81
N ARG A 47 -1.96 -11.32 16.94
CA ARG A 47 -2.69 -12.42 16.29
C ARG A 47 -1.82 -13.25 15.36
N LEU A 48 -0.89 -12.60 14.65
CA LEU A 48 0.00 -13.26 13.69
C LEU A 48 1.38 -13.60 14.27
N GLY A 49 1.67 -13.16 15.49
CA GLY A 49 2.96 -13.42 16.11
C GLY A 49 4.11 -12.69 15.42
N VAL A 50 3.86 -11.48 14.91
CA VAL A 50 4.91 -10.69 14.25
C VAL A 50 5.87 -10.15 15.30
N PRO A 51 7.20 -10.42 15.18
CA PRO A 51 8.17 -9.91 16.14
C PRO A 51 8.19 -8.38 16.23
N ALA A 52 8.56 -7.86 17.40
CA ALA A 52 8.54 -6.42 17.65
C ALA A 52 9.49 -5.61 16.75
N ASP A 53 10.54 -6.25 16.25
CA ASP A 53 11.54 -5.62 15.39
C ASP A 53 11.17 -5.62 13.90
N TYR A 54 9.97 -6.08 13.55
CA TYR A 54 9.42 -5.98 12.20
C TYR A 54 8.33 -4.92 12.14
N ALA A 55 8.44 -4.00 11.22
CA ALA A 55 7.39 -3.01 10.97
C ALA A 55 6.28 -3.63 10.13
N ILE A 56 5.04 -3.39 10.51
CA ILE A 56 3.87 -3.77 9.71
C ILE A 56 3.50 -2.56 8.85
N GLU A 57 3.82 -2.64 7.56
CA GLU A 57 3.59 -1.51 6.65
C GLU A 57 2.13 -1.45 6.17
N ALA A 58 1.60 -2.57 5.77
CA ALA A 58 0.25 -2.65 5.22
C ALA A 58 -0.28 -4.09 5.30
N VAL A 59 -1.57 -4.23 5.09
CA VAL A 59 -2.23 -5.51 4.81
C VAL A 59 -2.77 -5.43 3.39
N VAL A 60 -2.58 -6.48 2.62
CA VAL A 60 -3.03 -6.53 1.24
C VAL A 60 -4.10 -7.59 1.09
N ALA A 61 -5.28 -7.19 0.62
CA ALA A 61 -6.32 -8.10 0.20
C ALA A 61 -6.14 -8.43 -1.27
N ILE A 62 -6.14 -9.71 -1.61
CA ILE A 62 -6.06 -10.16 -3.01
C ILE A 62 -7.29 -11.00 -3.28
N GLY A 63 -8.02 -10.67 -4.34
CA GLY A 63 -9.25 -11.37 -4.68
C GLY A 63 -9.85 -10.87 -5.98
N ARG A 64 -11.10 -11.22 -6.18
CA ARG A 64 -11.88 -10.74 -7.32
C ARG A 64 -12.84 -9.66 -6.86
N ILE A 65 -13.10 -8.69 -7.74
CA ILE A 65 -14.06 -7.63 -7.47
C ILE A 65 -15.47 -8.23 -7.37
N GLY A 66 -16.12 -7.93 -6.25
CA GLY A 66 -17.51 -8.29 -6.05
C GLY A 66 -18.46 -7.20 -6.54
N ASP A 67 -19.75 -7.39 -6.24
CA ASP A 67 -20.77 -6.43 -6.61
C ASP A 67 -20.73 -5.21 -5.67
N LYS A 68 -20.58 -4.03 -6.25
CA LYS A 68 -20.59 -2.76 -5.53
C LYS A 68 -21.82 -2.55 -4.66
N SER A 69 -22.98 -3.10 -5.09
CA SER A 69 -24.23 -2.98 -4.36
C SER A 69 -24.23 -3.69 -3.01
N LEU A 70 -23.28 -4.60 -2.78
CA LEU A 70 -23.10 -5.28 -1.49
C LEU A 70 -22.43 -4.41 -0.43
N LEU A 71 -21.85 -3.27 -0.83
CA LEU A 71 -21.21 -2.34 0.09
C LEU A 71 -22.23 -1.45 0.79
N PRO A 72 -21.97 -1.02 2.05
CA PRO A 72 -22.71 0.08 2.65
C PRO A 72 -22.68 1.29 1.73
N GLU A 73 -23.75 2.09 1.72
CA GLU A 73 -23.88 3.20 0.77
C GLU A 73 -22.69 4.17 0.81
N ALA A 74 -22.21 4.51 2.00
CA ALA A 74 -21.06 5.41 2.15
C ALA A 74 -19.79 4.88 1.48
N LEU A 75 -19.59 3.56 1.50
CA LEU A 75 -18.44 2.93 0.84
C LEU A 75 -18.69 2.77 -0.65
N ALA A 76 -19.91 2.45 -1.05
CA ALA A 76 -20.27 2.32 -2.48
C ALA A 76 -20.06 3.63 -3.22
N GLN A 77 -20.36 4.77 -2.61
CA GLN A 77 -20.16 6.10 -3.19
C GLN A 77 -18.69 6.42 -3.40
N ARG A 78 -17.81 5.83 -2.61
CA ARG A 78 -16.35 6.02 -2.70
C ARG A 78 -15.67 5.05 -3.65
N GLU A 79 -16.40 4.07 -4.15
CA GLU A 79 -15.88 3.00 -5.02
C GLU A 79 -15.82 3.48 -6.47
N ILE A 80 -15.01 4.51 -6.70
CA ILE A 80 -14.73 5.08 -8.03
C ILE A 80 -13.22 5.23 -8.20
N PRO A 81 -12.69 5.06 -9.42
CA PRO A 81 -11.27 5.29 -9.66
C PRO A 81 -10.86 6.72 -9.31
N SER A 82 -9.76 6.84 -8.57
CA SER A 82 -9.24 8.16 -8.20
C SER A 82 -8.59 8.84 -9.40
N GLN A 83 -8.66 10.15 -9.41
CA GLN A 83 -7.90 10.97 -10.36
C GLN A 83 -6.41 10.91 -10.00
N ARG A 84 -5.55 11.06 -11.01
CA ARG A 84 -4.11 11.20 -10.80
C ARG A 84 -3.75 12.68 -10.82
N LEU A 85 -2.79 13.05 -9.96
CA LEU A 85 -2.28 14.42 -9.97
C LEU A 85 -1.50 14.70 -11.27
N PRO A 86 -1.54 15.93 -11.77
CA PRO A 86 -0.71 16.32 -12.91
C PRO A 86 0.78 16.10 -12.62
N LEU A 87 1.55 15.75 -13.63
CA LEU A 87 2.97 15.44 -13.49
C LEU A 87 3.77 16.59 -12.88
N GLU A 88 3.43 17.83 -13.25
CA GLU A 88 4.09 19.04 -12.74
C GLU A 88 3.92 19.26 -11.23
N GLU A 89 2.97 18.60 -10.61
CA GLU A 89 2.79 18.61 -9.15
C GLU A 89 3.62 17.54 -8.45
N LEU A 90 4.18 16.60 -9.19
CA LEU A 90 4.90 15.43 -8.65
C LEU A 90 6.39 15.46 -8.96
N VAL A 91 6.78 16.13 -10.03
CA VAL A 91 8.16 16.12 -10.54
C VAL A 91 8.64 17.53 -10.73
N ALA A 92 9.86 17.80 -10.30
CA ALA A 92 10.55 19.07 -10.57
C ALA A 92 11.95 18.76 -11.06
N GLU A 93 12.42 19.54 -12.04
CA GLU A 93 13.76 19.39 -12.59
C GLU A 93 14.76 20.20 -11.77
N GLY A 94 15.87 19.56 -11.39
CA GLY A 94 16.99 20.20 -10.74
C GLY A 94 16.81 20.46 -9.25
N LYS A 95 15.79 21.18 -8.85
CA LYS A 95 15.53 21.56 -7.46
C LYS A 95 14.11 21.22 -7.06
N PHE A 96 13.91 21.03 -5.77
CA PHE A 96 12.56 20.86 -5.22
C PHE A 96 11.82 22.20 -5.33
N ALA A 97 10.97 22.33 -6.35
CA ALA A 97 10.22 23.54 -6.64
C ALA A 97 8.86 23.17 -7.28
N PHE A 98 7.78 23.34 -6.50
CA PHE A 98 6.44 22.99 -6.92
C PHE A 98 5.46 24.13 -6.66
N GLY A 99 4.44 24.26 -7.51
CA GLY A 99 3.21 24.89 -7.16
C GLY A 99 3.26 26.41 -6.89
N THR A 100 4.03 27.15 -7.63
CA THR A 100 3.92 28.61 -7.53
C THR A 100 2.80 29.16 -8.39
#